data_99c75f9486d4f0e348d3b4cf4287433a
#
_entry.id   99c75f9486d4f0e348d3b4cf4287433a
#
_cell.length_a   1.000
_cell.length_b   1.000
_cell.length_c   1.000
_cell.angle_alpha   90.00
_cell.angle_beta   90.00
_cell.angle_gamma   90.00
#
_symmetry.space_group_name_H-M   'P 1'
#
loop_
_entity.id
_entity.type
_entity.pdbx_description
1 polymer ?
#
loop_
_entity_poly.entity_id
_entity_poly.type
_entity_poly.pdbx_seq_one_letter_code
_entity_poly.pdbx_strand_id
1 'polypeptide(L)'
;SIWSSPALYDVDNDGRLDLAAWSSASLTLWRGTADGFVAADILPADLTALRGIDTADIDGDGDLDLVAAGDRSTLLDNEGGNANHWLAIDLEAQQIKGGDFAPSGRVNSHGLGSLLELKAGSLYQPRSVRRRTTHFGLGARTEADAVRVLWLNGVPQNILQPQADLLVCEQQILLGSCPYLYTWDGSGYRFVTDLLWAAPLGLQRREGELMPDRPQEFLSIPRGMLAEAEGEY
;
A
#
# COMPACT_ATOMS: atom_id res chain seq x y z
N SER A 1 0.62 27.90 24.42
CA SER A 1 -0.03 26.60 24.14
C SER A 1 1.07 25.58 23.84
N ILE A 2 1.10 24.45 24.54
CA ILE A 2 2.01 23.34 24.24
C ILE A 2 1.25 22.48 23.26
N TRP A 3 1.72 22.37 22.01
CA TRP A 3 1.21 21.45 21.02
C TRP A 3 1.54 20.02 21.43
N SER A 4 0.57 19.10 21.39
CA SER A 4 0.77 17.78 21.93
C SER A 4 1.47 16.83 20.98
N SER A 5 1.17 16.80 19.73
CA SER A 5 1.86 15.98 18.73
C SER A 5 1.41 16.40 17.35
N PRO A 6 2.31 16.71 16.43
CA PRO A 6 1.95 16.93 15.03
C PRO A 6 1.64 15.61 14.36
N ALA A 7 0.70 15.63 13.43
CA ALA A 7 0.39 14.52 12.54
C ALA A 7 0.39 15.02 11.09
N LEU A 8 0.77 14.16 10.17
CA LEU A 8 0.89 14.48 8.75
C LEU A 8 -0.10 13.63 7.97
N TYR A 9 -0.96 14.29 7.21
CA TYR A 9 -1.97 13.71 6.35
C TYR A 9 -2.03 14.48 5.03
N ASP A 10 -2.56 13.90 3.99
CA ASP A 10 -2.86 14.57 2.72
C ASP A 10 -4.38 14.73 2.65
N VAL A 11 -4.89 15.86 3.16
CA VAL A 11 -6.34 16.05 3.33
C VAL A 11 -7.02 16.62 2.09
N ASP A 12 -6.26 17.20 1.17
CA ASP A 12 -6.79 17.74 -0.08
C ASP A 12 -6.36 16.96 -1.33
N ASN A 13 -5.79 15.76 -1.11
CA ASN A 13 -5.37 14.83 -2.16
C ASN A 13 -4.39 15.42 -3.21
N ASP A 14 -3.68 16.52 -2.88
CA ASP A 14 -2.73 17.14 -3.81
C ASP A 14 -1.41 16.38 -3.96
N GLY A 15 -1.20 15.36 -3.14
CA GLY A 15 -0.01 14.52 -3.11
C GLY A 15 1.06 15.02 -2.15
N ARG A 16 0.80 16.10 -1.40
CA ARG A 16 1.66 16.61 -0.34
C ARG A 16 1.07 16.31 1.02
N LEU A 17 1.94 16.26 2.02
CA LEU A 17 1.47 16.09 3.39
C LEU A 17 1.12 17.43 4.01
N ASP A 18 -0.07 17.51 4.56
CA ASP A 18 -0.53 18.60 5.40
C ASP A 18 -0.17 18.32 6.86
N LEU A 19 -0.06 19.37 7.64
CA LEU A 19 0.28 19.31 9.05
C LEU A 19 -0.92 19.61 9.90
N ALA A 20 -1.36 18.66 10.71
CA ALA A 20 -2.34 18.87 11.77
C ALA A 20 -1.64 18.85 13.12
N ALA A 21 -1.87 19.88 13.92
CA ALA A 21 -1.39 19.96 15.30
C ALA A 21 -2.50 20.39 16.23
N TRP A 22 -2.54 19.78 17.41
CA TRP A 22 -3.58 20.07 18.39
C TRP A 22 -3.00 20.34 19.78
N SER A 23 -3.80 21.04 20.56
CA SER A 23 -3.61 21.25 21.99
C SER A 23 -4.91 20.84 22.70
N SER A 24 -4.95 20.91 24.02
CA SER A 24 -6.19 20.67 24.75
C SER A 24 -7.33 21.67 24.41
N ALA A 25 -7.04 22.74 23.72
CA ALA A 25 -7.98 23.83 23.46
C ALA A 25 -8.13 24.21 21.98
N SER A 26 -7.34 23.61 21.08
CA SER A 26 -7.36 24.00 19.67
C SER A 26 -6.81 22.89 18.78
N LEU A 27 -7.31 22.84 17.57
CA LEU A 27 -6.78 22.07 16.46
C LEU A 27 -6.48 23.06 15.33
N THR A 28 -5.34 22.94 14.71
CA THR A 28 -4.93 23.76 13.58
C THR A 28 -4.42 22.88 12.47
N LEU A 29 -4.83 23.18 11.26
CA LEU A 29 -4.40 22.50 10.04
C LEU A 29 -3.59 23.50 9.19
N TRP A 30 -2.50 23.02 8.64
CA TRP A 30 -1.70 23.74 7.63
C TRP A 30 -1.59 22.87 6.38
N ARG A 31 -1.92 23.44 5.23
CA ARG A 31 -1.74 22.78 3.95
C ARG A 31 -0.28 22.77 3.54
N GLY A 32 0.18 21.62 3.05
CA GLY A 32 1.50 21.45 2.47
C GLY A 32 1.58 22.10 1.09
N THR A 33 2.60 22.89 0.85
CA THR A 33 2.86 23.53 -0.44
C THR A 33 4.30 23.29 -0.88
N ALA A 34 4.66 23.69 -2.10
CA ALA A 34 6.04 23.59 -2.58
C ALA A 34 7.03 24.39 -1.71
N ASP A 35 6.56 25.48 -1.08
CA ASP A 35 7.39 26.41 -0.31
C ASP A 35 7.26 26.20 1.21
N GLY A 36 6.53 25.19 1.66
CA GLY A 36 6.28 24.88 3.08
C GLY A 36 4.81 24.76 3.42
N PHE A 37 4.41 25.22 4.62
CA PHE A 37 3.05 25.07 5.12
C PHE A 37 2.33 26.41 5.17
N VAL A 38 1.07 26.43 4.74
CA VAL A 38 0.17 27.56 4.78
C VAL A 38 -1.02 27.23 5.69
N ALA A 39 -1.36 28.13 6.63
CA ALA A 39 -2.48 27.90 7.53
C ALA A 39 -3.80 27.74 6.76
N ALA A 40 -4.58 26.74 7.13
CA ALA A 40 -5.93 26.50 6.62
C ALA A 40 -6.97 27.03 7.61
N ASP A 41 -7.95 27.78 7.13
CA ASP A 41 -8.97 28.47 7.98
C ASP A 41 -10.21 27.59 8.30
N ILE A 42 -10.06 26.28 8.39
CA ILE A 42 -11.21 25.38 8.18
C ILE A 42 -11.75 24.72 9.46
N LEU A 43 -11.12 24.90 10.61
CA LEU A 43 -11.50 24.08 11.76
C LEU A 43 -12.49 24.77 12.72
N PRO A 44 -13.54 24.04 13.19
CA PRO A 44 -14.50 24.56 14.16
C PRO A 44 -13.79 25.01 15.45
N ALA A 45 -14.22 26.13 16.00
CA ALA A 45 -13.61 26.78 17.17
C ALA A 45 -13.91 26.08 18.52
N ASP A 46 -14.77 25.06 18.54
CA ASP A 46 -15.33 24.46 19.76
C ASP A 46 -14.74 23.10 20.15
N LEU A 47 -13.64 22.70 19.51
CA LEU A 47 -12.92 21.49 19.86
C LEU A 47 -12.15 21.69 21.16
N THR A 48 -12.59 21.06 22.23
CA THR A 48 -12.00 21.20 23.56
C THR A 48 -11.50 19.87 24.11
N ALA A 49 -10.53 19.95 25.01
CA ALA A 49 -9.93 18.80 25.69
C ALA A 49 -9.42 17.70 24.75
N LEU A 50 -8.87 18.11 23.60
CA LEU A 50 -8.34 17.19 22.59
C LEU A 50 -7.20 16.36 23.15
N ARG A 51 -7.22 15.04 22.89
CA ARG A 51 -6.24 14.03 23.29
C ARG A 51 -5.59 13.36 22.09
N GLY A 52 -6.24 13.38 20.93
CA GLY A 52 -5.74 12.80 19.70
C GLY A 52 -6.58 13.17 18.49
N ILE A 53 -5.96 13.02 17.33
CA ILE A 53 -6.63 13.10 16.03
C ILE A 53 -6.20 11.93 15.18
N ASP A 54 -7.07 11.52 14.27
CA ASP A 54 -6.75 10.56 13.20
C ASP A 54 -7.60 10.90 11.98
N THR A 55 -7.25 10.32 10.83
CA THR A 55 -7.98 10.53 9.58
C THR A 55 -8.42 9.21 8.97
N ALA A 56 -9.55 9.21 8.30
CA ALA A 56 -10.02 8.11 7.46
C ALA A 56 -11.02 8.69 6.45
N ASP A 57 -11.16 8.06 5.32
CA ASP A 57 -12.29 8.26 4.42
C ASP A 57 -13.48 7.51 5.04
N ILE A 58 -14.40 8.22 5.67
CA ILE A 58 -15.49 7.62 6.47
C ILE A 58 -16.77 7.49 5.67
N ASP A 59 -17.05 8.44 4.81
CA ASP A 59 -18.26 8.45 3.97
C ASP A 59 -18.03 7.79 2.59
N GLY A 60 -16.77 7.52 2.23
CA GLY A 60 -16.39 6.79 1.02
C GLY A 60 -16.32 7.68 -0.23
N ASP A 61 -16.16 8.99 -0.06
CA ASP A 61 -16.08 9.95 -1.16
C ASP A 61 -14.65 10.14 -1.70
N GLY A 62 -13.66 9.56 -1.01
CA GLY A 62 -12.27 9.48 -1.45
C GLY A 62 -11.36 10.56 -0.91
N ASP A 63 -11.85 11.40 -0.02
CA ASP A 63 -10.97 12.29 0.74
C ASP A 63 -10.81 11.83 2.21
N LEU A 64 -9.92 12.45 2.94
CA LEU A 64 -9.67 12.08 4.33
C LEU A 64 -10.41 13.00 5.27
N ASP A 65 -11.40 12.44 5.96
CA ASP A 65 -12.06 13.06 7.10
C ASP A 65 -11.17 13.06 8.33
N LEU A 66 -11.43 13.95 9.27
CA LEU A 66 -10.67 14.06 10.49
C LEU A 66 -11.52 13.71 11.70
N VAL A 67 -11.06 12.73 12.47
CA VAL A 67 -11.65 12.36 13.76
C VAL A 67 -10.85 12.99 14.89
N ALA A 68 -11.47 13.85 15.64
CA ALA A 68 -10.90 14.47 16.82
C ALA A 68 -11.45 13.79 18.09
N ALA A 69 -10.55 13.26 18.91
CA ALA A 69 -10.88 12.62 20.18
C ALA A 69 -10.52 13.53 21.36
N GLY A 70 -11.51 13.81 22.21
CA GLY A 70 -11.37 14.61 23.39
C GLY A 70 -12.32 14.15 24.49
N ASP A 71 -12.97 15.07 25.20
CA ASP A 71 -14.08 14.75 26.09
C ASP A 71 -15.31 14.24 25.28
N ARG A 72 -15.36 14.61 24.02
CA ARG A 72 -16.27 14.07 23.00
C ARG A 72 -15.42 13.66 21.79
N SER A 73 -15.87 12.66 21.05
CA SER A 73 -15.36 12.39 19.71
C SER A 73 -16.16 13.23 18.72
N THR A 74 -15.46 13.94 17.86
CA THR A 74 -16.05 14.79 16.82
C THR A 74 -15.51 14.32 15.48
N LEU A 75 -16.40 14.07 14.54
CA LEU A 75 -16.09 13.88 13.14
C LEU A 75 -16.13 15.25 12.46
N LEU A 76 -15.09 15.55 11.74
CA LEU A 76 -14.99 16.70 10.84
C LEU A 76 -14.95 16.14 9.44
N ASP A 77 -16.08 16.22 8.78
CA ASP A 77 -16.30 15.79 7.44
C ASP A 77 -15.60 16.77 6.47
N ASN A 78 -14.83 16.22 5.53
CA ASN A 78 -14.04 16.98 4.58
C ASN A 78 -14.75 17.01 3.23
N GLU A 79 -15.50 18.04 2.95
CA GLU A 79 -16.27 18.15 1.69
C GLU A 79 -15.43 18.68 0.50
N GLY A 80 -14.12 18.80 0.61
CA GLY A 80 -13.32 19.51 -0.39
C GLY A 80 -12.08 18.80 -0.90
N GLY A 81 -11.64 17.76 -0.23
CA GLY A 81 -10.44 17.02 -0.60
C GLY A 81 -10.58 16.20 -1.89
N ASN A 82 -11.78 15.80 -2.22
CA ASN A 82 -12.13 15.03 -3.43
C ASN A 82 -12.12 15.85 -4.75
N ALA A 83 -11.73 17.12 -4.72
CA ALA A 83 -11.46 17.89 -5.94
C ALA A 83 -10.20 17.41 -6.68
N ASN A 84 -9.32 16.70 -6.01
CA ASN A 84 -8.15 16.02 -6.54
C ASN A 84 -8.37 14.50 -6.57
N HIS A 85 -7.57 13.81 -7.38
CA HIS A 85 -7.62 12.36 -7.47
C HIS A 85 -6.86 11.68 -6.32
N TRP A 86 -7.24 10.46 -6.01
CA TRP A 86 -6.68 9.66 -4.93
C TRP A 86 -6.49 8.19 -5.32
N LEU A 87 -5.77 7.44 -4.49
CA LEU A 87 -5.63 6.00 -4.58
C LEU A 87 -5.51 5.42 -3.18
N ALA A 88 -6.35 4.46 -2.86
CA ALA A 88 -6.28 3.74 -1.59
C ALA A 88 -5.79 2.29 -1.82
N ILE A 89 -4.96 1.79 -0.91
CA ILE A 89 -4.38 0.44 -1.00
C ILE A 89 -4.67 -0.32 0.27
N ASP A 90 -5.36 -1.46 0.14
CA ASP A 90 -5.47 -2.51 1.15
C ASP A 90 -4.54 -3.66 0.77
N LEU A 91 -3.80 -4.17 1.74
CA LEU A 91 -2.96 -5.35 1.56
C LEU A 91 -3.61 -6.57 2.18
N GLU A 92 -3.62 -7.68 1.43
CA GLU A 92 -4.05 -8.99 1.92
C GLU A 92 -2.88 -9.98 1.83
N ALA A 93 -2.26 -10.28 2.98
CA ALA A 93 -1.23 -11.29 3.04
C ALA A 93 -1.84 -12.70 3.03
N GLN A 94 -1.25 -13.59 2.24
CA GLN A 94 -1.69 -15.00 2.21
C GLN A 94 -1.46 -15.66 3.56
N GLN A 95 -2.54 -16.20 4.11
CA GLN A 95 -2.53 -17.02 5.32
C GLN A 95 -2.58 -18.48 4.92
N ILE A 96 -1.42 -19.16 4.88
CA ILE A 96 -1.36 -20.58 4.57
C ILE A 96 -1.67 -21.37 5.84
N LYS A 97 -2.79 -22.10 5.83
CA LYS A 97 -3.17 -23.01 6.90
C LYS A 97 -2.56 -24.39 6.61
N GLY A 98 -1.53 -24.74 7.38
CA GLY A 98 -1.12 -26.11 7.63
C GLY A 98 -0.46 -26.89 6.48
N GLY A 99 0.76 -27.30 6.70
CA GLY A 99 1.55 -28.26 5.93
C GLY A 99 3.03 -28.06 6.25
N ASP A 100 3.78 -29.14 6.33
CA ASP A 100 5.22 -29.11 6.68
C ASP A 100 6.09 -28.33 5.68
N PHE A 101 5.50 -27.87 4.58
CA PHE A 101 6.15 -27.10 3.52
C PHE A 101 5.40 -25.81 3.15
N ALA A 102 4.45 -25.36 4.00
CA ALA A 102 3.82 -24.06 3.78
C ALA A 102 4.92 -22.99 3.84
N PRO A 103 5.11 -22.15 2.78
CA PRO A 103 5.94 -20.96 2.92
C PRO A 103 5.38 -20.21 4.12
N SER A 104 6.21 -19.99 5.11
CA SER A 104 5.79 -19.39 6.37
C SER A 104 5.16 -18.04 6.06
N GLY A 105 3.86 -17.91 6.29
CA GLY A 105 3.15 -16.64 6.30
C GLY A 105 3.73 -15.75 7.41
N ARG A 106 4.92 -15.18 7.17
CA ARG A 106 5.63 -14.32 8.12
C ARG A 106 5.15 -12.88 8.05
N VAL A 107 4.07 -12.65 7.33
CA VAL A 107 3.45 -11.34 7.20
C VAL A 107 2.08 -11.40 7.86
N ASN A 108 1.72 -10.38 8.62
CA ASN A 108 0.37 -10.30 9.18
C ASN A 108 -0.66 -10.10 8.06
N SER A 109 -1.92 -10.43 8.33
CA SER A 109 -3.00 -10.49 7.32
C SER A 109 -3.21 -9.22 6.51
N HIS A 110 -2.86 -8.06 7.06
CA HIS A 110 -3.01 -6.75 6.41
C HIS A 110 -1.69 -6.08 6.04
N GLY A 111 -0.58 -6.82 6.07
CA GLY A 111 0.72 -6.27 5.71
C GLY A 111 1.20 -5.11 6.59
N LEU A 112 0.66 -4.96 7.81
CA LEU A 112 1.06 -3.87 8.71
C LEU A 112 2.58 -3.88 8.94
N GLY A 113 3.22 -2.74 8.73
CA GLY A 113 4.67 -2.57 8.77
C GLY A 113 5.37 -2.72 7.41
N SER A 114 4.67 -3.16 6.38
CA SER A 114 5.18 -3.12 5.00
C SER A 114 5.35 -1.68 4.52
N LEU A 115 6.11 -1.48 3.44
CA LEU A 115 6.31 -0.19 2.81
C LEU A 115 5.59 -0.18 1.46
N LEU A 116 4.84 0.88 1.21
CA LEU A 116 4.27 1.21 -0.09
C LEU A 116 5.02 2.40 -0.68
N GLU A 117 5.41 2.31 -1.94
CA GLU A 117 6.08 3.36 -2.69
C GLU A 117 5.28 3.66 -3.95
N LEU A 118 4.52 4.75 -3.94
CA LEU A 118 3.75 5.21 -5.10
C LEU A 118 4.60 6.11 -5.97
N LYS A 119 4.55 5.89 -7.28
CA LYS A 119 5.10 6.77 -8.30
C LYS A 119 4.04 7.16 -9.31
N ALA A 120 3.91 8.46 -9.59
CA ALA A 120 3.02 9.02 -10.60
C ALA A 120 3.67 10.24 -11.27
N GLY A 121 4.34 10.05 -12.41
CA GLY A 121 5.16 11.06 -13.06
C GLY A 121 6.30 11.54 -12.16
N SER A 122 6.29 12.82 -11.78
CA SER A 122 7.26 13.40 -10.82
C SER A 122 6.89 13.20 -9.36
N LEU A 123 5.66 12.75 -9.06
CA LEU A 123 5.20 12.48 -7.71
C LEU A 123 5.78 11.15 -7.22
N TYR A 124 6.36 11.17 -6.02
CA TYR A 124 6.84 9.98 -5.33
C TYR A 124 6.47 10.04 -3.86
N GLN A 125 5.74 9.03 -3.38
CA GLN A 125 5.23 8.97 -2.01
C GLN A 125 5.55 7.62 -1.37
N PRO A 126 6.48 7.55 -0.43
CA PRO A 126 6.65 6.39 0.43
C PRO A 126 5.69 6.46 1.62
N ARG A 127 5.03 5.35 1.95
CA ARG A 127 4.15 5.20 3.11
C ARG A 127 4.38 3.87 3.80
N SER A 128 4.55 3.88 5.11
CA SER A 128 4.48 2.65 5.91
C SER A 128 3.03 2.27 6.13
N VAL A 129 2.69 1.01 5.94
CA VAL A 129 1.36 0.47 6.23
C VAL A 129 1.15 0.42 7.73
N ARG A 130 0.37 1.34 8.27
CA ARG A 130 0.09 1.47 9.72
C ARG A 130 -1.32 1.06 10.10
N ARG A 131 -2.21 0.98 9.11
CA ARG A 131 -3.62 0.61 9.23
C ARG A 131 -4.01 -0.21 8.01
N ARG A 132 -5.25 -0.70 7.98
CA ARG A 132 -5.74 -1.54 6.88
C ARG A 132 -5.58 -0.81 5.55
N THR A 133 -6.13 0.38 5.43
CA THR A 133 -6.11 1.16 4.20
C THR A 133 -5.01 2.23 4.26
N THR A 134 -4.17 2.27 3.24
CA THR A 134 -3.18 3.34 3.05
C THR A 134 -3.63 4.22 1.90
N HIS A 135 -3.80 5.51 2.19
CA HIS A 135 -4.30 6.51 1.27
C HIS A 135 -3.18 7.34 0.65
N PHE A 136 -3.34 7.69 -0.63
CA PHE A 136 -2.43 8.53 -1.41
C PHE A 136 -3.22 9.55 -2.22
N GLY A 137 -2.94 10.84 -2.06
CA GLY A 137 -3.41 11.85 -2.99
C GLY A 137 -2.57 11.87 -4.26
N LEU A 138 -3.21 12.07 -5.39
CA LEU A 138 -2.58 12.07 -6.72
C LEU A 138 -2.59 13.43 -7.40
N GLY A 139 -3.25 14.43 -6.80
CA GLY A 139 -3.51 15.73 -7.43
C GLY A 139 -4.35 15.57 -8.70
N ALA A 140 -3.94 16.19 -9.77
CA ALA A 140 -4.64 16.12 -11.05
C ALA A 140 -4.36 14.84 -11.89
N ARG A 141 -3.69 13.83 -11.31
CA ARG A 141 -3.30 12.61 -12.04
C ARG A 141 -4.39 11.55 -11.94
N THR A 142 -4.81 11.03 -13.09
CA THR A 142 -5.88 10.02 -13.19
C THR A 142 -5.38 8.58 -13.06
N GLU A 143 -4.06 8.39 -12.95
CA GLU A 143 -3.42 7.09 -12.75
C GLU A 143 -2.05 7.27 -12.07
N ALA A 144 -1.55 6.22 -11.45
CA ALA A 144 -0.15 6.13 -11.03
C ALA A 144 0.63 5.24 -12.00
N ASP A 145 1.95 5.49 -12.14
CA ASP A 145 2.83 4.65 -12.94
C ASP A 145 2.96 3.25 -12.31
N ALA A 146 3.14 3.23 -10.99
CA ALA A 146 3.23 2.01 -10.21
C ALA A 146 3.08 2.28 -8.71
N VAL A 147 2.62 1.27 -7.97
CA VAL A 147 2.79 1.17 -6.52
C VAL A 147 3.63 -0.07 -6.23
N ARG A 148 4.81 0.14 -5.65
CA ARG A 148 5.66 -0.94 -5.16
C ARG A 148 5.29 -1.27 -3.73
N VAL A 149 4.98 -2.54 -3.49
CA VAL A 149 4.76 -3.09 -2.16
C VAL A 149 6.05 -3.80 -1.73
N LEU A 150 6.67 -3.36 -0.67
CA LEU A 150 7.76 -4.08 -0.02
C LEU A 150 7.19 -4.74 1.24
N TRP A 151 6.89 -6.01 1.14
CA TRP A 151 6.33 -6.79 2.24
C TRP A 151 7.31 -6.94 3.40
N LEU A 152 6.80 -7.19 4.61
CA LEU A 152 7.65 -7.39 5.81
C LEU A 152 8.69 -8.50 5.67
N ASN A 153 8.44 -9.50 4.84
CA ASN A 153 9.40 -10.55 4.52
C ASN A 153 10.48 -10.13 3.53
N GLY A 154 10.48 -8.86 3.08
CA GLY A 154 11.43 -8.30 2.13
C GLY A 154 11.13 -8.59 0.66
N VAL A 155 10.05 -9.31 0.35
CA VAL A 155 9.65 -9.59 -1.03
C VAL A 155 8.99 -8.37 -1.66
N PRO A 156 9.47 -7.85 -2.80
CA PRO A 156 8.81 -6.77 -3.52
C PRO A 156 7.70 -7.30 -4.42
N GLN A 157 6.63 -6.53 -4.54
CA GLN A 157 5.53 -6.76 -5.47
C GLN A 157 5.13 -5.42 -6.08
N ASN A 158 4.68 -5.39 -7.34
CA ASN A 158 4.32 -4.14 -7.99
C ASN A 158 2.88 -4.20 -8.51
N ILE A 159 2.14 -3.15 -8.23
CA ILE A 159 0.86 -2.85 -8.84
C ILE A 159 1.17 -1.87 -9.97
N LEU A 160 0.92 -2.26 -11.21
CA LEU A 160 1.28 -1.45 -12.39
C LEU A 160 0.06 -0.68 -12.89
N GLN A 161 0.25 0.60 -13.14
CA GLN A 161 -0.74 1.52 -13.73
C GLN A 161 -2.12 1.46 -13.05
N PRO A 162 -2.19 1.51 -11.69
CA PRO A 162 -3.49 1.60 -11.05
C PRO A 162 -4.16 2.92 -11.40
N GLN A 163 -5.44 2.85 -11.72
CA GLN A 163 -6.26 4.03 -11.98
C GLN A 163 -6.54 4.76 -10.67
N ALA A 164 -6.73 6.05 -10.75
CA ALA A 164 -7.16 6.87 -9.63
C ALA A 164 -8.61 6.58 -9.21
N ASP A 165 -8.99 7.12 -8.07
CA ASP A 165 -10.33 7.07 -7.47
C ASP A 165 -10.82 5.65 -7.21
N LEU A 166 -9.88 4.79 -6.78
CA LEU A 166 -10.14 3.39 -6.49
C LEU A 166 -9.47 2.94 -5.18
N LEU A 167 -10.15 2.02 -4.50
CA LEU A 167 -9.54 1.15 -3.50
C LEU A 167 -9.03 -0.13 -4.17
N VAL A 168 -7.70 -0.32 -4.17
CA VAL A 168 -7.05 -1.52 -4.68
C VAL A 168 -6.78 -2.48 -3.53
N CYS A 169 -7.37 -3.69 -3.60
CA CYS A 169 -7.05 -4.79 -2.69
C CYS A 169 -5.95 -5.64 -3.31
N GLU A 170 -4.72 -5.49 -2.83
CA GLU A 170 -3.56 -6.21 -3.35
C GLU A 170 -3.28 -7.45 -2.52
N GLN A 171 -3.40 -8.62 -3.15
CA GLN A 171 -3.09 -9.89 -2.52
C GLN A 171 -1.60 -10.20 -2.61
N GLN A 172 -1.03 -10.63 -1.49
CA GLN A 172 0.35 -11.08 -1.47
C GLN A 172 0.53 -12.29 -2.39
N ILE A 173 1.43 -12.17 -3.34
CA ILE A 173 1.90 -13.30 -4.13
C ILE A 173 3.10 -13.89 -3.39
N LEU A 174 2.96 -15.13 -2.90
CA LEU A 174 4.05 -15.82 -2.24
C LEU A 174 5.04 -16.31 -3.30
N LEU A 175 6.00 -15.45 -3.60
CA LEU A 175 7.09 -15.76 -4.49
C LEU A 175 8.29 -16.17 -3.63
N GLY A 176 8.90 -17.29 -3.96
CA GLY A 176 10.18 -17.68 -3.39
C GLY A 176 11.30 -16.71 -3.80
N SER A 177 12.51 -16.92 -3.31
CA SER A 177 13.71 -16.19 -3.75
C SER A 177 14.20 -16.62 -5.12
N CYS A 178 13.45 -17.45 -5.83
CA CYS A 178 13.81 -18.07 -7.10
C CYS A 178 13.35 -17.25 -8.30
N PRO A 179 13.89 -17.45 -9.49
CA PRO A 179 13.42 -16.80 -10.71
C PRO A 179 11.95 -17.09 -10.98
N TYR A 180 11.26 -16.16 -11.64
CA TYR A 180 9.84 -16.26 -11.94
C TYR A 180 9.63 -16.56 -13.42
N LEU A 181 8.63 -17.40 -13.71
CA LEU A 181 8.15 -17.64 -15.06
C LEU A 181 6.94 -16.78 -15.34
N TYR A 182 7.07 -15.93 -16.37
CA TYR A 182 5.96 -15.22 -16.98
C TYR A 182 5.77 -15.72 -18.41
N THR A 183 4.53 -15.86 -18.84
CA THR A 183 4.19 -16.23 -20.21
C THR A 183 3.31 -15.16 -20.84
N TRP A 184 3.40 -15.02 -22.15
CA TRP A 184 2.56 -14.10 -22.91
C TRP A 184 1.23 -14.78 -23.28
N ASP A 185 0.09 -14.20 -22.88
CA ASP A 185 -1.24 -14.75 -23.13
C ASP A 185 -1.94 -14.18 -24.38
N GLY A 186 -1.22 -13.36 -25.16
CA GLY A 186 -1.76 -12.64 -26.32
C GLY A 186 -2.13 -11.18 -26.01
N SER A 187 -2.28 -10.82 -24.76
CA SER A 187 -2.60 -9.46 -24.30
C SER A 187 -1.59 -8.88 -23.32
N GLY A 188 -0.86 -9.73 -22.60
CA GLY A 188 0.11 -9.32 -21.61
C GLY A 188 0.91 -10.47 -21.04
N TYR A 189 1.94 -10.16 -20.26
CA TYR A 189 2.68 -11.14 -19.49
C TYR A 189 1.89 -11.53 -18.24
N ARG A 190 1.69 -12.86 -18.06
CA ARG A 190 1.05 -13.47 -16.89
C ARG A 190 2.05 -14.24 -16.07
N PHE A 191 2.00 -14.04 -14.76
CA PHE A 191 2.78 -14.85 -13.83
C PHE A 191 2.25 -16.30 -13.84
N VAL A 192 3.15 -17.28 -13.99
CA VAL A 192 2.80 -18.71 -13.97
C VAL A 192 3.20 -19.33 -12.65
N THR A 193 4.49 -19.25 -12.30
CA THR A 193 5.04 -19.86 -11.08
C THR A 193 6.45 -19.36 -10.80
N ASP A 194 6.96 -19.68 -9.62
CA ASP A 194 8.38 -19.62 -9.29
C ASP A 194 9.11 -20.78 -9.92
N LEU A 195 10.35 -20.56 -10.30
CA LEU A 195 11.27 -21.59 -10.73
C LEU A 195 12.16 -22.04 -9.58
N LEU A 196 12.48 -23.32 -9.51
CA LEU A 196 13.40 -23.91 -8.52
C LEU A 196 12.93 -23.74 -7.05
N TRP A 197 11.67 -23.53 -6.79
CA TRP A 197 11.14 -23.37 -5.44
C TRP A 197 11.39 -24.60 -4.54
N ALA A 198 11.50 -25.78 -5.13
CA ALA A 198 11.75 -27.04 -4.41
C ALA A 198 13.23 -27.25 -4.02
N ALA A 199 14.13 -26.42 -4.56
CA ALA A 199 15.58 -26.48 -4.27
C ALA A 199 16.19 -25.07 -4.34
N PRO A 200 15.77 -24.15 -3.46
CA PRO A 200 16.29 -22.78 -3.45
C PRO A 200 17.79 -22.81 -3.14
N LEU A 201 18.55 -22.10 -3.99
CA LEU A 201 20.00 -22.02 -3.86
C LEU A 201 20.39 -21.40 -2.51
N GLY A 202 21.30 -22.06 -1.80
CA GLY A 202 21.83 -21.59 -0.53
C GLY A 202 20.93 -21.81 0.68
N LEU A 203 19.75 -22.43 0.51
CA LEU A 203 18.90 -22.79 1.65
C LEU A 203 19.57 -23.93 2.47
N GLN A 204 19.72 -23.71 3.75
CA GLN A 204 20.20 -24.75 4.66
C GLN A 204 19.04 -25.64 5.12
N ARG A 205 19.20 -26.94 4.96
CA ARG A 205 18.33 -27.95 5.53
C ARG A 205 18.57 -28.12 7.04
N ARG A 206 19.84 -28.02 7.45
CA ARG A 206 20.36 -28.02 8.83
C ARG A 206 21.60 -27.14 8.86
N GLU A 207 22.09 -26.85 10.04
CA GLU A 207 23.36 -26.16 10.20
C GLU A 207 24.49 -26.88 9.44
N GLY A 208 25.09 -26.16 8.48
CA GLY A 208 26.15 -26.68 7.62
C GLY A 208 25.72 -27.62 6.50
N GLU A 209 24.43 -27.95 6.34
CA GLU A 209 23.92 -28.83 5.28
C GLU A 209 23.00 -28.03 4.36
N LEU A 210 23.41 -27.81 3.09
CA LEU A 210 22.60 -27.16 2.08
C LEU A 210 21.56 -28.13 1.49
N MET A 211 20.43 -27.57 1.03
CA MET A 211 19.48 -28.32 0.21
C MET A 211 20.17 -28.78 -1.06
N PRO A 212 19.97 -30.06 -1.48
CA PRO A 212 20.53 -30.55 -2.76
C PRO A 212 19.93 -29.75 -3.92
N ASP A 213 20.78 -29.44 -4.90
CA ASP A 213 20.35 -28.86 -6.15
C ASP A 213 19.50 -29.85 -6.96
N ARG A 214 18.54 -29.32 -7.72
CA ARG A 214 17.74 -30.05 -8.67
C ARG A 214 17.97 -29.45 -10.06
N PRO A 215 18.68 -30.15 -10.95
CA PRO A 215 19.05 -29.62 -12.27
C PRO A 215 17.85 -29.53 -13.23
N GLN A 216 16.72 -30.12 -12.88
CA GLN A 216 15.55 -30.19 -13.76
C GLN A 216 14.27 -29.97 -12.93
N GLU A 217 13.35 -29.19 -13.49
CA GLU A 217 12.02 -28.96 -12.97
C GLU A 217 11.00 -29.08 -14.11
N PHE A 218 9.86 -29.71 -13.82
CA PHE A 218 8.77 -29.83 -14.78
C PHE A 218 7.64 -28.92 -14.32
N LEU A 219 7.22 -28.01 -15.21
CA LEU A 219 6.19 -27.03 -14.92
C LEU A 219 4.97 -27.30 -15.78
N SER A 220 3.79 -27.17 -15.20
CA SER A 220 2.53 -27.20 -15.93
C SER A 220 2.09 -25.76 -16.18
N ILE A 221 2.04 -25.35 -17.44
CA ILE A 221 1.53 -24.05 -17.85
C ILE A 221 0.09 -24.23 -18.33
N PRO A 222 -0.90 -23.59 -17.67
CA PRO A 222 -2.29 -23.65 -18.12
C PRO A 222 -2.44 -23.10 -19.54
N ARG A 223 -3.25 -23.78 -20.37
CA ARG A 223 -3.43 -23.45 -21.79
C ARG A 223 -3.81 -21.99 -22.03
N GLY A 224 -4.62 -21.40 -21.16
CA GLY A 224 -5.02 -19.98 -21.27
C GLY A 224 -3.95 -18.96 -20.86
N MET A 225 -2.76 -19.42 -20.46
CA MET A 225 -1.62 -18.56 -20.13
C MET A 225 -0.56 -18.49 -21.23
N LEU A 226 -0.81 -19.11 -22.36
CA LEU A 226 0.06 -19.08 -23.55
C LEU A 226 -0.74 -18.57 -24.75
N ALA A 227 -0.19 -17.62 -25.48
CA ALA A 227 -0.72 -17.26 -26.79
C ALA A 227 -0.32 -18.32 -27.78
N GLU A 228 -1.26 -18.75 -28.62
CA GLU A 228 -0.99 -19.61 -29.76
C GLU A 228 -0.30 -18.80 -30.87
N ALA A 229 0.83 -19.26 -31.35
CA ALA A 229 1.54 -18.68 -32.47
C ALA A 229 1.70 -19.76 -33.55
N GLU A 230 1.18 -19.51 -34.74
CA GLU A 230 1.29 -20.41 -35.92
C GLU A 230 0.80 -21.86 -35.66
N GLY A 231 -0.13 -22.06 -34.70
CA GLY A 231 -0.66 -23.38 -34.35
C GLY A 231 0.18 -24.16 -33.34
N GLU A 232 1.20 -23.52 -32.78
CA GLU A 232 2.06 -24.06 -31.73
C GLU A 232 1.97 -23.23 -30.44
N TYR A 233 2.26 -23.88 -29.30
CA TYR A 233 2.29 -23.21 -27.96
C TYR A 233 3.72 -23.07 -27.48
#